data_94900c096c68e3ffb314d673724632f4
#
_entry.id   94900c096c68e3ffb314d673724632f4
#
_cell.length_a   1.000
_cell.length_b   1.000
_cell.length_c   1.000
_cell.angle_alpha   90.00
_cell.angle_beta   90.00
_cell.angle_gamma   90.00
#
_symmetry.space_group_name_H-M   'P 1'
#
loop_
_entity.id
_entity.type
_entity.pdbx_description
1 polymer ?
#
loop_
_entity_poly.entity_id
_entity_poly.type
_entity_poly.pdbx_seq_one_letter_code
_entity_poly.pdbx_strand_id
1 'polypeptide(L)'
;MKKIIALSITLLTLLNCKTLEIDKETYKSLPEGLYGNLVTSQGEILVKFEDEKSPVTVANFVGLAEGKIENKSKKKGEPFYDGTIFHRVIKDFMIQGGDPQGTGMGDPGYKFDDEKNDLQHTGKGILSMANSGPNTNGSQFFITEVATPWLDGRHTIFGKVVKGEAVIDSIAKVEKGPQDKPKTDVVLNKVAIFGKGDKYKHYDAAKIFNEGKSRIQDNNKVYLA
;
A
#
# COMPACT_ATOMS: atom_id res chain seq x y z
N MET A 1 36.00 58.57 -5.26
CA MET A 1 36.15 57.15 -5.63
C MET A 1 35.14 56.34 -4.82
N LYS A 2 33.98 56.01 -5.43
CA LYS A 2 32.92 55.23 -4.77
C LYS A 2 33.11 53.76 -5.15
N LYS A 3 33.38 52.89 -4.16
CA LYS A 3 33.46 51.44 -4.34
C LYS A 3 32.05 50.88 -4.40
N ILE A 4 31.67 50.29 -5.54
CA ILE A 4 30.45 49.55 -5.72
C ILE A 4 30.73 48.12 -5.21
N ILE A 5 30.07 47.71 -4.14
CA ILE A 5 30.09 46.33 -3.65
C ILE A 5 29.00 45.58 -4.42
N ALA A 6 29.39 44.70 -5.32
CA ALA A 6 28.50 43.81 -6.01
C ALA A 6 28.07 42.66 -5.04
N LEU A 7 26.82 42.70 -4.62
CA LEU A 7 26.21 41.62 -3.83
C LEU A 7 25.82 40.49 -4.78
N SER A 8 26.62 39.44 -4.81
CA SER A 8 26.31 38.22 -5.57
C SER A 8 25.21 37.46 -4.83
N ILE A 9 23.99 37.52 -5.37
CA ILE A 9 22.87 36.69 -4.93
C ILE A 9 23.06 35.29 -5.55
N THR A 10 23.61 34.38 -4.75
CA THR A 10 23.66 32.96 -5.12
C THR A 10 22.25 32.40 -4.98
N LEU A 11 21.59 32.25 -6.13
CA LEU A 11 20.29 31.57 -6.24
C LEU A 11 20.51 30.10 -5.92
N LEU A 12 20.25 29.72 -4.68
CA LEU A 12 20.27 28.33 -4.24
C LEU A 12 19.05 27.64 -4.84
N THR A 13 19.23 26.98 -5.98
CA THR A 13 18.23 26.08 -6.55
C THR A 13 18.02 24.94 -5.56
N LEU A 14 16.93 25.00 -4.81
CA LEU A 14 16.41 23.87 -4.04
C LEU A 14 16.07 22.77 -5.03
N LEU A 15 17.02 21.87 -5.29
CA LEU A 15 16.69 20.55 -5.82
C LEU A 15 15.68 19.93 -4.87
N ASN A 16 14.48 19.76 -5.33
CA ASN A 16 13.42 19.00 -4.67
C ASN A 16 13.86 17.55 -4.59
N CYS A 17 14.78 17.23 -3.69
CA CYS A 17 15.05 15.87 -3.27
C CYS A 17 13.75 15.43 -2.58
N LYS A 18 13.00 14.50 -3.20
CA LYS A 18 11.89 13.80 -2.56
C LYS A 18 12.46 13.17 -1.28
N THR A 19 12.36 13.89 -0.17
CA THR A 19 12.78 13.40 1.14
C THR A 19 11.96 12.16 1.44
N LEU A 20 12.65 11.06 1.74
CA LEU A 20 12.04 9.90 2.37
C LEU A 20 11.19 10.42 3.54
N GLU A 21 9.90 10.11 3.55
CA GLU A 21 8.96 10.58 4.57
C GLU A 21 9.10 9.82 5.90
N ILE A 22 10.18 9.06 6.08
CA ILE A 22 10.51 8.42 7.35
C ILE A 22 11.79 9.03 7.92
N ASP A 23 11.88 9.10 9.25
CA ASP A 23 13.08 9.62 9.90
C ASP A 23 14.31 8.70 9.67
N LYS A 24 15.50 9.31 9.69
CA LYS A 24 16.76 8.61 9.39
C LYS A 24 17.08 7.46 10.35
N GLU A 25 16.69 7.57 11.61
CA GLU A 25 16.93 6.55 12.63
C GLU A 25 16.08 5.31 12.33
N THR A 26 14.78 5.51 12.06
CA THR A 26 13.89 4.45 11.61
C THR A 26 14.45 3.77 10.36
N TYR A 27 14.83 4.54 9.31
CA TYR A 27 15.38 3.95 8.08
C TYR A 27 16.63 3.10 8.34
N LYS A 28 17.55 3.58 9.20
CA LYS A 28 18.78 2.83 9.52
C LYS A 28 18.48 1.51 10.23
N SER A 29 17.49 1.47 11.13
CA SER A 29 17.14 0.29 11.93
C SER A 29 16.42 -0.80 11.13
N LEU A 30 15.81 -0.47 9.98
CA LEU A 30 15.09 -1.45 9.17
C LEU A 30 16.06 -2.50 8.59
N PRO A 31 15.67 -3.77 8.50
CA PRO A 31 16.37 -4.76 7.68
C PRO A 31 16.27 -4.44 6.18
N GLU A 32 16.99 -5.17 5.34
CA GLU A 32 16.75 -5.10 3.89
C GLU A 32 15.34 -5.53 3.55
N GLY A 33 14.73 -4.85 2.56
CA GLY A 33 13.36 -5.10 2.16
C GLY A 33 12.73 -3.98 1.35
N LEU A 34 11.53 -4.23 0.87
CA LEU A 34 10.65 -3.27 0.22
C LEU A 34 9.63 -2.76 1.25
N TYR A 35 9.42 -1.46 1.29
CA TYR A 35 8.61 -0.80 2.30
C TYR A 35 7.62 0.19 1.70
N GLY A 36 6.50 0.37 2.39
CA GLY A 36 5.53 1.43 2.13
C GLY A 36 5.23 2.23 3.39
N ASN A 37 5.39 3.55 3.34
CA ASN A 37 4.89 4.43 4.40
C ASN A 37 3.51 4.97 3.99
N LEU A 38 2.48 4.51 4.67
CA LEU A 38 1.10 4.94 4.49
C LEU A 38 0.85 6.16 5.39
N VAL A 39 0.88 7.35 4.80
CA VAL A 39 0.62 8.62 5.49
C VAL A 39 -0.89 8.84 5.54
N THR A 40 -1.48 8.69 6.71
CA THR A 40 -2.93 8.87 6.90
C THR A 40 -3.25 10.17 7.64
N SER A 41 -4.50 10.59 7.64
CA SER A 41 -4.99 11.71 8.46
C SER A 41 -4.92 11.45 9.96
N GLN A 42 -4.64 10.20 10.39
CA GLN A 42 -4.53 9.79 11.80
C GLN A 42 -3.08 9.47 12.21
N GLY A 43 -2.12 9.53 11.27
CA GLY A 43 -0.70 9.24 11.48
C GLY A 43 -0.13 8.31 10.42
N GLU A 44 1.10 7.86 10.63
CA GLU A 44 1.84 7.06 9.66
C GLU A 44 1.86 5.59 10.04
N ILE A 45 1.70 4.72 9.04
CA ILE A 45 1.78 3.27 9.16
C ILE A 45 2.88 2.78 8.22
N LEU A 46 3.99 2.30 8.78
CA LEU A 46 5.10 1.75 8.01
C LEU A 46 4.92 0.24 7.84
N VAL A 47 4.89 -0.20 6.59
CA VAL A 47 4.69 -1.59 6.20
C VAL A 47 5.96 -2.14 5.57
N LYS A 48 6.37 -3.37 5.91
CA LYS A 48 7.30 -4.18 5.13
C LYS A 48 6.49 -5.10 4.22
N PHE A 49 6.81 -5.11 2.93
CA PHE A 49 6.14 -6.00 1.97
C PHE A 49 6.77 -7.40 1.95
N GLU A 50 5.95 -8.39 1.63
CA GLU A 50 6.31 -9.80 1.48
C GLU A 50 6.53 -10.12 -0.02
N ASP A 51 7.46 -9.41 -0.65
CA ASP A 51 7.72 -9.45 -2.09
C ASP A 51 8.23 -10.81 -2.62
N GLU A 52 8.72 -11.67 -1.75
CA GLU A 52 9.12 -13.05 -2.10
C GLU A 52 7.96 -14.03 -2.04
N LYS A 53 7.00 -13.82 -1.13
CA LYS A 53 5.86 -14.70 -0.90
C LYS A 53 4.61 -14.31 -1.72
N SER A 54 4.48 -13.03 -2.04
CA SER A 54 3.35 -12.47 -2.79
C SER A 54 3.84 -11.46 -3.83
N PRO A 55 4.75 -11.86 -4.75
CA PRO A 55 5.43 -10.92 -5.66
C PRO A 55 4.46 -10.14 -6.56
N VAL A 56 3.41 -10.77 -7.08
CA VAL A 56 2.46 -10.13 -7.99
C VAL A 56 1.55 -9.16 -7.23
N THR A 57 1.10 -9.54 -6.04
CA THR A 57 0.26 -8.71 -5.17
C THR A 57 1.03 -7.48 -4.67
N VAL A 58 2.26 -7.68 -4.23
CA VAL A 58 3.15 -6.56 -3.84
C VAL A 58 3.40 -5.63 -5.03
N ALA A 59 3.70 -6.19 -6.20
CA ALA A 59 3.93 -5.41 -7.41
C ALA A 59 2.68 -4.63 -7.84
N ASN A 60 1.49 -5.22 -7.71
CA ASN A 60 0.22 -4.52 -7.94
C ASN A 60 0.08 -3.30 -7.01
N PHE A 61 0.23 -3.52 -5.70
CA PHE A 61 0.10 -2.45 -4.72
C PHE A 61 1.13 -1.34 -4.95
N VAL A 62 2.40 -1.70 -5.08
CA VAL A 62 3.50 -0.75 -5.31
C VAL A 62 3.32 0.01 -6.63
N GLY A 63 3.00 -0.69 -7.70
CA GLY A 63 2.81 -0.09 -9.01
C GLY A 63 1.61 0.86 -9.08
N LEU A 64 0.52 0.55 -8.37
CA LEU A 64 -0.61 1.46 -8.19
C LEU A 64 -0.22 2.67 -7.33
N ALA A 65 0.48 2.46 -6.21
CA ALA A 65 0.94 3.55 -5.33
C ALA A 65 1.86 4.53 -6.05
N GLU A 66 2.68 4.06 -6.98
CA GLU A 66 3.59 4.89 -7.79
C GLU A 66 2.98 5.42 -9.11
N GLY A 67 1.72 5.05 -9.43
CA GLY A 67 1.07 5.44 -10.69
C GLY A 67 1.66 4.75 -11.92
N LYS A 68 2.38 3.63 -11.75
CA LYS A 68 3.07 2.89 -12.83
C LYS A 68 2.21 1.82 -13.50
N ILE A 69 1.10 1.41 -12.88
CA ILE A 69 0.14 0.45 -13.43
C ILE A 69 -1.08 1.19 -13.97
N GLU A 70 -1.45 0.87 -15.23
CA GLU A 70 -2.66 1.41 -15.84
C GLU A 70 -3.91 0.94 -15.09
N ASN A 71 -4.82 1.87 -14.86
CA ASN A 71 -6.07 1.64 -14.16
C ASN A 71 -7.16 2.58 -14.70
N LYS A 72 -8.43 2.31 -14.35
CA LYS A 72 -9.58 3.12 -14.84
C LYS A 72 -9.89 4.35 -13.99
N SER A 73 -9.27 4.48 -12.82
CA SER A 73 -9.66 5.48 -11.81
C SER A 73 -8.75 6.69 -11.75
N LYS A 74 -7.50 6.56 -12.19
CA LYS A 74 -6.47 7.62 -12.19
C LYS A 74 -5.78 7.68 -13.54
N LYS A 75 -5.27 8.85 -13.90
CA LYS A 75 -4.46 9.01 -15.10
C LYS A 75 -3.11 8.34 -14.92
N LYS A 76 -2.48 7.96 -16.03
CA LYS A 76 -1.12 7.42 -16.03
C LYS A 76 -0.14 8.36 -15.33
N GLY A 77 0.61 7.84 -14.38
CA GLY A 77 1.58 8.59 -13.57
C GLY A 77 0.99 9.22 -12.30
N GLU A 78 -0.33 9.17 -12.09
CA GLU A 78 -0.95 9.61 -10.85
C GLU A 78 -0.97 8.48 -9.82
N PRO A 79 -0.47 8.71 -8.56
CA PRO A 79 -0.58 7.76 -7.47
C PRO A 79 -2.03 7.35 -7.21
N PHE A 80 -2.30 6.04 -7.26
CA PHE A 80 -3.67 5.53 -7.18
C PHE A 80 -4.30 5.73 -5.80
N TYR A 81 -3.53 5.49 -4.75
CA TYR A 81 -4.03 5.49 -3.37
C TYR A 81 -4.13 6.87 -2.75
N ASP A 82 -3.43 7.86 -3.30
CA ASP A 82 -3.39 9.21 -2.73
C ASP A 82 -4.80 9.84 -2.75
N GLY A 83 -5.26 10.25 -1.55
CA GLY A 83 -6.58 10.80 -1.33
C GLY A 83 -7.71 9.77 -1.19
N THR A 84 -7.45 8.47 -1.26
CA THR A 84 -8.46 7.44 -0.94
C THR A 84 -8.73 7.40 0.56
N ILE A 85 -9.82 6.72 0.97
CA ILE A 85 -10.22 6.64 2.37
C ILE A 85 -10.24 5.20 2.89
N PHE A 86 -10.15 5.05 4.20
CA PHE A 86 -10.53 3.82 4.88
C PHE A 86 -12.05 3.81 5.00
N HIS A 87 -12.71 3.21 4.01
CA HIS A 87 -14.16 3.26 3.84
C HIS A 87 -14.94 2.28 4.71
N ARG A 88 -14.25 1.29 5.31
CA ARG A 88 -14.83 0.32 6.23
C ARG A 88 -13.87 0.02 7.37
N VAL A 89 -14.32 0.24 8.60
CA VAL A 89 -13.51 0.12 9.81
C VAL A 89 -14.28 -0.66 10.86
N ILE A 90 -13.77 -1.81 11.28
CA ILE A 90 -14.42 -2.65 12.31
C ILE A 90 -13.42 -2.86 13.45
N LYS A 91 -13.76 -2.33 14.61
CA LYS A 91 -12.98 -2.54 15.85
C LYS A 91 -12.91 -4.03 16.18
N ASP A 92 -11.77 -4.45 16.72
CA ASP A 92 -11.47 -5.85 17.03
C ASP A 92 -11.52 -6.77 15.78
N PHE A 93 -11.28 -6.19 14.59
CA PHE A 93 -11.17 -6.92 13.33
C PHE A 93 -10.13 -6.30 12.39
N MET A 94 -10.49 -5.27 11.60
CA MET A 94 -9.60 -4.69 10.57
C MET A 94 -10.01 -3.28 10.15
N ILE A 95 -9.11 -2.58 9.48
CA ILE A 95 -9.36 -1.34 8.75
C ILE A 95 -9.16 -1.60 7.26
N GLN A 96 -10.14 -1.23 6.41
CA GLN A 96 -10.15 -1.51 4.97
C GLN A 96 -10.16 -0.22 4.16
N GLY A 97 -9.28 -0.16 3.17
CA GLY A 97 -9.13 0.97 2.25
C GLY A 97 -8.79 0.53 0.83
N GLY A 98 -8.26 1.46 0.00
CA GLY A 98 -7.80 1.18 -1.36
C GLY A 98 -8.90 1.14 -2.42
N ASP A 99 -10.12 1.57 -2.06
CA ASP A 99 -11.21 1.80 -3.01
C ASP A 99 -11.12 3.25 -3.54
N PRO A 100 -10.94 3.46 -4.86
CA PRO A 100 -10.85 4.80 -5.43
C PRO A 100 -12.15 5.60 -5.33
N GLN A 101 -13.30 4.94 -5.12
CA GLN A 101 -14.60 5.57 -4.96
C GLN A 101 -15.00 5.77 -3.50
N GLY A 102 -14.34 5.09 -2.55
CA GLY A 102 -14.66 5.14 -1.12
C GLY A 102 -16.02 4.56 -0.74
N THR A 103 -16.55 3.66 -1.56
CA THR A 103 -17.88 3.04 -1.41
C THR A 103 -17.84 1.57 -1.03
N GLY A 104 -16.67 0.94 -1.13
CA GLY A 104 -16.47 -0.51 -1.01
C GLY A 104 -16.68 -1.28 -2.31
N MET A 105 -17.15 -0.60 -3.39
CA MET A 105 -17.47 -1.22 -4.67
C MET A 105 -16.47 -0.87 -5.79
N GLY A 106 -15.61 0.12 -5.56
CA GLY A 106 -14.62 0.57 -6.53
C GLY A 106 -13.46 -0.39 -6.69
N ASP A 107 -12.88 -0.42 -7.88
CA ASP A 107 -11.70 -1.23 -8.22
C ASP A 107 -10.81 -0.51 -9.24
N PRO A 108 -9.62 -1.03 -9.55
CA PRO A 108 -8.70 -0.40 -10.51
C PRO A 108 -9.11 -0.62 -11.97
N GLY A 109 -10.20 -1.34 -12.24
CA GLY A 109 -10.69 -1.70 -13.57
C GLY A 109 -10.17 -3.03 -14.09
N TYR A 110 -9.56 -3.83 -13.22
CA TYR A 110 -9.14 -5.20 -13.48
C TYR A 110 -9.18 -6.05 -12.20
N LYS A 111 -9.10 -7.35 -12.38
CA LYS A 111 -8.93 -8.34 -11.30
C LYS A 111 -7.70 -9.19 -11.58
N PHE A 112 -7.11 -9.75 -10.51
CA PHE A 112 -6.04 -10.73 -10.61
C PHE A 112 -6.21 -11.83 -9.54
N ASP A 113 -5.57 -12.95 -9.78
CA ASP A 113 -5.76 -14.16 -9.00
C ASP A 113 -5.04 -14.11 -7.65
N ASP A 114 -5.47 -14.97 -6.73
CA ASP A 114 -4.85 -15.12 -5.42
C ASP A 114 -3.45 -15.72 -5.55
N GLU A 115 -2.50 -15.20 -4.77
CA GLU A 115 -1.20 -15.82 -4.57
C GLU A 115 -1.24 -16.66 -3.29
N LYS A 116 -1.27 -17.99 -3.45
CA LYS A 116 -1.23 -18.91 -2.32
C LYS A 116 0.16 -18.93 -1.70
N ASN A 117 0.23 -18.67 -0.41
CA ASN A 117 1.45 -18.72 0.39
C ASN A 117 1.15 -19.30 1.78
N ASP A 118 2.19 -19.47 2.59
CA ASP A 118 2.13 -20.01 3.95
C ASP A 118 1.94 -18.94 5.04
N LEU A 119 1.71 -17.69 4.65
CA LEU A 119 1.46 -16.59 5.59
C LEU A 119 0.07 -16.73 6.22
N GLN A 120 -0.03 -16.29 7.48
CA GLN A 120 -1.24 -16.40 8.28
C GLN A 120 -1.58 -15.05 8.94
N HIS A 121 -2.87 -14.81 9.16
CA HIS A 121 -3.39 -13.63 9.84
C HIS A 121 -3.26 -13.78 11.36
N THR A 122 -2.02 -13.88 11.85
CA THR A 122 -1.68 -14.26 13.24
C THR A 122 -1.86 -13.16 14.28
N GLY A 123 -2.14 -11.92 13.87
CA GLY A 123 -2.24 -10.80 14.82
C GLY A 123 -2.52 -9.47 14.15
N LYS A 124 -2.23 -8.41 14.90
CA LYS A 124 -2.32 -7.03 14.44
C LYS A 124 -1.29 -6.71 13.36
N GLY A 125 -1.69 -5.85 12.41
CA GLY A 125 -0.79 -5.27 11.43
C GLY A 125 -0.51 -6.15 10.22
N ILE A 126 -1.29 -7.20 9.98
CA ILE A 126 -1.17 -7.98 8.74
C ILE A 126 -1.86 -7.23 7.62
N LEU A 127 -1.12 -6.95 6.53
CA LEU A 127 -1.61 -6.31 5.33
C LEU A 127 -2.04 -7.39 4.32
N SER A 128 -3.31 -7.38 3.93
CA SER A 128 -3.91 -8.43 3.10
C SER A 128 -4.89 -7.85 2.09
N MET A 129 -5.12 -8.58 0.99
CA MET A 129 -6.03 -8.14 -0.07
C MET A 129 -7.49 -8.35 0.32
N ALA A 130 -8.32 -7.33 0.15
CA ALA A 130 -9.76 -7.49 0.13
C ALA A 130 -10.19 -8.02 -1.24
N ASN A 131 -11.14 -8.97 -1.26
CA ASN A 131 -11.69 -9.56 -2.47
C ASN A 131 -13.18 -9.88 -2.34
N SER A 132 -13.84 -10.20 -3.43
CA SER A 132 -15.25 -10.62 -3.49
C SER A 132 -15.41 -12.13 -3.74
N GLY A 133 -14.41 -12.91 -3.34
CA GLY A 133 -14.28 -14.33 -3.55
C GLY A 133 -12.94 -14.69 -4.22
N PRO A 134 -12.67 -15.97 -4.47
CA PRO A 134 -11.39 -16.40 -5.02
C PRO A 134 -11.04 -15.70 -6.34
N ASN A 135 -9.76 -15.32 -6.49
CA ASN A 135 -9.21 -14.75 -7.72
C ASN A 135 -9.88 -13.43 -8.17
N THR A 136 -10.29 -12.60 -7.21
CA THR A 136 -10.93 -11.31 -7.49
C THR A 136 -10.20 -10.12 -6.85
N ASN A 137 -8.89 -10.23 -6.64
CA ASN A 137 -8.08 -9.14 -6.10
C ASN A 137 -8.05 -7.94 -7.05
N GLY A 138 -8.06 -6.76 -6.49
CA GLY A 138 -7.99 -5.49 -7.23
C GLY A 138 -7.04 -4.51 -6.56
N SER A 139 -7.57 -3.40 -6.04
CA SER A 139 -6.80 -2.40 -5.30
C SER A 139 -7.14 -2.35 -3.81
N GLN A 140 -8.29 -2.90 -3.40
CA GLN A 140 -8.70 -2.83 -2.00
C GLN A 140 -7.86 -3.75 -1.13
N PHE A 141 -7.48 -3.25 0.03
CA PHE A 141 -6.69 -3.95 1.03
C PHE A 141 -7.25 -3.71 2.44
N PHE A 142 -6.85 -4.55 3.37
CA PHE A 142 -7.12 -4.32 4.79
C PHE A 142 -5.86 -4.52 5.63
N ILE A 143 -5.85 -3.91 6.81
CA ILE A 143 -4.85 -4.11 7.86
C ILE A 143 -5.58 -4.65 9.08
N THR A 144 -5.15 -5.79 9.60
CA THR A 144 -5.78 -6.42 10.77
C THR A 144 -5.51 -5.64 12.05
N GLU A 145 -6.52 -5.54 12.93
CA GLU A 145 -6.37 -5.02 14.29
C GLU A 145 -6.10 -6.15 15.31
N VAL A 146 -6.55 -7.37 14.99
CA VAL A 146 -6.36 -8.58 15.79
C VAL A 146 -6.04 -9.77 14.89
N ALA A 147 -5.77 -10.94 15.49
CA ALA A 147 -5.65 -12.18 14.73
C ALA A 147 -6.99 -12.56 14.07
N THR A 148 -6.94 -12.93 12.79
CA THR A 148 -8.12 -13.29 11.99
C THR A 148 -7.92 -14.59 11.20
N PRO A 149 -7.66 -15.73 11.88
CA PRO A 149 -7.24 -16.97 11.23
C PRO A 149 -8.29 -17.55 10.27
N TRP A 150 -9.55 -17.15 10.38
CA TRP A 150 -10.60 -17.55 9.43
C TRP A 150 -10.45 -16.96 8.02
N LEU A 151 -9.54 -15.98 7.85
CA LEU A 151 -9.19 -15.38 6.55
C LEU A 151 -8.02 -16.09 5.86
N ASP A 152 -7.32 -17.01 6.56
CA ASP A 152 -6.18 -17.74 6.02
C ASP A 152 -6.57 -18.56 4.78
N GLY A 153 -5.75 -18.48 3.74
CA GLY A 153 -5.99 -19.15 2.45
C GLY A 153 -7.14 -18.56 1.61
N ARG A 154 -7.81 -17.51 2.08
CA ARG A 154 -8.90 -16.82 1.37
C ARG A 154 -8.53 -15.41 0.92
N HIS A 155 -7.57 -14.79 1.59
CA HIS A 155 -7.08 -13.45 1.30
C HIS A 155 -5.56 -13.48 1.22
N THR A 156 -4.99 -12.95 0.15
CA THR A 156 -3.55 -12.93 -0.05
C THR A 156 -2.89 -11.92 0.89
N ILE A 157 -2.09 -12.43 1.82
CA ILE A 157 -1.24 -11.58 2.67
C ILE A 157 -0.04 -11.13 1.84
N PHE A 158 0.26 -9.83 1.88
CA PHE A 158 1.36 -9.26 1.10
C PHE A 158 2.24 -8.27 1.87
N GLY A 159 2.02 -8.11 3.19
CA GLY A 159 2.86 -7.27 4.02
C GLY A 159 2.50 -7.33 5.50
N LYS A 160 3.36 -6.68 6.29
CA LYS A 160 3.17 -6.54 7.74
C LYS A 160 3.59 -5.16 8.20
N VAL A 161 2.83 -4.57 9.11
CA VAL A 161 3.17 -3.31 9.77
C VAL A 161 4.38 -3.51 10.67
N VAL A 162 5.37 -2.64 10.54
CA VAL A 162 6.60 -2.65 11.33
C VAL A 162 6.72 -1.43 12.25
N LYS A 163 5.92 -0.38 12.00
CA LYS A 163 5.79 0.80 12.88
C LYS A 163 4.42 1.44 12.62
N GLY A 164 3.79 1.97 13.67
CA GLY A 164 2.50 2.67 13.57
C GLY A 164 1.29 1.82 13.95
N GLU A 165 1.45 0.72 14.70
CA GLU A 165 0.32 -0.09 15.17
C GLU A 165 -0.71 0.72 15.99
N ALA A 166 -0.26 1.74 16.75
CA ALA A 166 -1.15 2.62 17.48
C ALA A 166 -2.07 3.46 16.56
N VAL A 167 -1.63 3.72 15.31
CA VAL A 167 -2.45 4.41 14.31
C VAL A 167 -3.58 3.51 13.84
N ILE A 168 -3.33 2.18 13.70
CA ILE A 168 -4.39 1.21 13.40
C ILE A 168 -5.46 1.26 14.48
N ASP A 169 -5.06 1.25 15.75
CA ASP A 169 -5.99 1.34 16.89
C ASP A 169 -6.79 2.65 16.92
N SER A 170 -6.14 3.76 16.53
CA SER A 170 -6.80 5.06 16.44
C SER A 170 -7.87 5.06 15.35
N ILE A 171 -7.54 4.51 14.17
CA ILE A 171 -8.48 4.39 13.04
C ILE A 171 -9.62 3.43 13.40
N ALA A 172 -9.33 2.28 14.03
CA ALA A 172 -10.34 1.30 14.41
C ALA A 172 -11.39 1.83 15.42
N LYS A 173 -11.03 2.87 16.18
CA LYS A 173 -11.88 3.49 17.22
C LYS A 173 -12.69 4.69 16.74
N VAL A 174 -12.53 5.17 15.50
CA VAL A 174 -13.29 6.32 15.01
C VAL A 174 -14.79 6.05 15.05
N GLU A 175 -15.58 7.11 15.19
CA GLU A 175 -17.05 7.01 15.14
C GLU A 175 -17.50 6.56 13.74
N LYS A 176 -18.41 5.60 13.67
CA LYS A 176 -18.86 4.95 12.44
C LYS A 176 -20.34 5.21 12.19
N GLY A 177 -20.68 5.30 10.92
CA GLY A 177 -22.03 5.31 10.39
C GLY A 177 -22.45 3.93 9.85
N PRO A 178 -23.44 3.90 8.98
CA PRO A 178 -23.86 2.68 8.27
C PRO A 178 -22.71 2.01 7.52
N GLN A 179 -22.75 0.68 7.43
CA GLN A 179 -21.75 -0.16 6.75
C GLN A 179 -20.33 -0.01 7.31
N ASP A 180 -20.21 0.30 8.61
CA ASP A 180 -18.93 0.52 9.31
C ASP A 180 -18.05 1.62 8.68
N LYS A 181 -18.64 2.55 7.94
CA LYS A 181 -17.93 3.68 7.36
C LYS A 181 -17.66 4.74 8.43
N PRO A 182 -16.42 5.26 8.57
CA PRO A 182 -16.12 6.39 9.44
C PRO A 182 -17.05 7.59 9.15
N LYS A 183 -17.61 8.22 10.19
CA LYS A 183 -18.42 9.44 10.02
C LYS A 183 -17.59 10.63 9.55
N THR A 184 -16.33 10.70 9.97
CA THR A 184 -15.33 11.60 9.42
C THR A 184 -14.34 10.77 8.63
N ASP A 185 -14.12 11.11 7.37
CA ASP A 185 -13.24 10.34 6.51
C ASP A 185 -11.82 10.22 7.09
N VAL A 186 -11.33 9.00 7.18
CA VAL A 186 -9.92 8.72 7.45
C VAL A 186 -9.21 8.60 6.10
N VAL A 187 -8.48 9.65 5.75
CA VAL A 187 -7.84 9.78 4.43
C VAL A 187 -6.47 9.14 4.44
N LEU A 188 -6.17 8.35 3.40
CA LEU A 188 -4.83 7.93 3.04
C LEU A 188 -4.24 9.03 2.13
N ASN A 189 -3.52 9.96 2.73
CA ASN A 189 -2.99 11.14 2.04
C ASN A 189 -1.95 10.76 0.99
N LYS A 190 -1.12 9.75 1.31
CA LYS A 190 -0.01 9.31 0.43
C LYS A 190 0.46 7.91 0.79
N VAL A 191 0.97 7.21 -0.21
CA VAL A 191 1.75 5.99 -0.04
C VAL A 191 3.15 6.21 -0.61
N ALA A 192 4.16 6.33 0.26
CA ALA A 192 5.56 6.49 -0.15
C ALA A 192 6.26 5.12 -0.16
N ILE A 193 6.72 4.70 -1.34
CA ILE A 193 7.42 3.43 -1.55
C ILE A 193 8.93 3.66 -1.51
N PHE A 194 9.65 2.78 -0.80
CA PHE A 194 11.10 2.78 -0.82
C PHE A 194 11.67 1.37 -0.59
N GLY A 195 12.85 1.14 -1.14
CA GLY A 195 13.62 -0.08 -0.91
C GLY A 195 14.83 0.15 -0.04
N LYS A 196 15.24 -0.84 0.74
CA LYS A 196 16.52 -0.89 1.45
C LYS A 196 17.28 -2.13 1.02
N GLY A 197 18.51 -1.94 0.55
CA GLY A 197 19.37 -2.97 -0.05
C GLY A 197 19.43 -2.90 -1.57
N ASP A 198 20.47 -3.51 -2.13
CA ASP A 198 20.78 -3.40 -3.57
C ASP A 198 19.71 -4.04 -4.45
N LYS A 199 19.08 -5.12 -3.99
CA LYS A 199 17.96 -5.81 -4.66
C LYS A 199 16.83 -4.86 -5.06
N TYR A 200 16.56 -3.82 -4.28
CA TYR A 200 15.40 -2.96 -4.44
C TYR A 200 15.69 -1.65 -5.19
N LYS A 201 16.96 -1.37 -5.54
CA LYS A 201 17.32 -0.15 -6.30
C LYS A 201 16.63 -0.06 -7.66
N HIS A 202 16.30 -1.20 -8.25
CA HIS A 202 15.70 -1.32 -9.58
C HIS A 202 14.40 -2.14 -9.54
N TYR A 203 13.63 -2.04 -8.45
CA TYR A 203 12.36 -2.75 -8.35
C TYR A 203 11.35 -2.19 -9.36
N ASP A 204 11.03 -2.99 -10.36
CA ASP A 204 10.08 -2.64 -11.42
C ASP A 204 8.73 -3.33 -11.18
N ALA A 205 7.89 -2.65 -10.41
CA ALA A 205 6.57 -3.15 -10.04
C ALA A 205 5.67 -3.42 -11.27
N ALA A 206 5.70 -2.54 -12.28
CA ALA A 206 4.85 -2.70 -13.46
C ALA A 206 5.24 -3.95 -14.27
N LYS A 207 6.54 -4.18 -14.44
CA LYS A 207 7.04 -5.38 -15.12
C LYS A 207 6.66 -6.65 -14.36
N ILE A 208 6.94 -6.70 -13.05
CA ILE A 208 6.65 -7.88 -12.21
C ILE A 208 5.16 -8.20 -12.23
N PHE A 209 4.29 -7.19 -12.12
CA PHE A 209 2.85 -7.38 -12.14
C PHE A 209 2.36 -7.93 -13.49
N ASN A 210 2.77 -7.32 -14.60
CA ASN A 210 2.31 -7.71 -15.94
C ASN A 210 2.76 -9.14 -16.30
N GLU A 211 4.00 -9.50 -16.01
CA GLU A 211 4.52 -10.85 -16.25
C GLU A 211 3.90 -11.88 -15.30
N GLY A 212 3.73 -11.52 -14.01
CA GLY A 212 3.20 -12.41 -12.99
C GLY A 212 1.71 -12.68 -13.15
N LYS A 213 0.92 -11.66 -13.45
CA LYS A 213 -0.53 -11.80 -13.70
C LYS A 213 -0.84 -12.83 -14.80
N SER A 214 -0.09 -12.80 -15.90
CA SER A 214 -0.28 -13.75 -16.98
C SER A 214 0.05 -15.18 -16.56
N ARG A 215 1.14 -15.40 -15.81
CA ARG A 215 1.55 -16.73 -15.33
C ARG A 215 0.55 -17.36 -14.36
N ILE A 216 -0.01 -16.57 -13.44
CA ILE A 216 -1.01 -17.04 -12.49
C ILE A 216 -2.26 -17.50 -13.25
N GLN A 217 -2.74 -16.73 -14.23
CA GLN A 217 -3.90 -17.08 -15.04
C GLN A 217 -3.68 -18.37 -15.85
N ASP A 218 -2.51 -18.58 -16.42
CA ASP A 218 -2.19 -19.78 -17.20
C ASP A 218 -2.09 -21.01 -16.29
N ASN A 219 -1.47 -20.91 -15.12
CA ASN A 219 -1.42 -22.01 -14.16
C ASN A 219 -2.81 -22.41 -13.67
N ASN A 220 -3.71 -21.44 -13.41
CA ASN A 220 -5.08 -21.78 -12.99
C ASN A 220 -5.89 -22.46 -14.09
N LYS A 221 -5.65 -22.19 -15.38
CA LYS A 221 -6.29 -22.91 -16.49
C LYS A 221 -5.88 -24.39 -16.57
N VAL A 222 -4.63 -24.70 -16.21
CA VAL A 222 -4.12 -26.09 -16.21
C VAL A 222 -4.76 -26.95 -15.13
N TYR A 223 -5.18 -26.38 -14.00
CA TYR A 223 -5.86 -27.12 -12.92
C TYR A 223 -7.37 -27.29 -13.12
N LEU A 224 -7.95 -26.63 -14.13
CA LEU A 224 -9.39 -26.72 -14.46
C LEU A 224 -9.67 -27.55 -15.71
N ALA A 225 -8.65 -28.07 -16.37
CA ALA A 225 -8.70 -28.97 -17.53
C ALA A 225 -8.38 -30.41 -17.12
#